data_2233c3adc61094e234c36e5f719da257
#
_entry.id   2233c3adc61094e234c36e5f719da257
#
_cell.length_a   1.000
_cell.length_b   1.000
_cell.length_c   1.000
_cell.angle_alpha   90.00
_cell.angle_beta   90.00
_cell.angle_gamma   90.00
#
_symmetry.space_group_name_H-M   'P 1'
#
loop_
_entity.id
_entity.type
_entity.pdbx_description
1 polymer ?
#
loop_
_entity_poly.entity_id
_entity_poly.type
_entity_poly.pdbx_seq_one_letter_code
_entity_poly.pdbx_strand_id
1 'polypeptide(L)'
;MSPEDYFKRLTGWVRENLLPMAVLLVIVFGTGLWFASPVFHGFLISFYANWSFWVLVLLGIVVVVVLLNRGYRRPAAVLGGAWILLLFFFLIFGAALEQVRFYDSLEAEALQEIPETAGVRYLPLEIAARAAQNRANEPRVALGDLEPLTGEPGVPLGYVAPRVPNGGFNVFTYQQQGVAVVSSEGEVETSREPFTYGEGMSITDNVNWKLIQERFWVTLADPYYSVEGEEALMLVPYLKYRLSFPVTIPYWAGTFVVHPDGEIEDLSKEEITNDPRFANERLYPEELARKAAESLTYQNGIWNAWVTRRDVPEVPNIDNTENEMPYLLPTSSGPVWFTALEPYGPSNAIYTMLYADAHTGEHSIYELPEDDALLGPNRSFGFVTNAYPDFQWIRTGAGGETGNVLSLEPRPVVRTAPEGGENVLYWMLSVTTRDSPGVNLTAFVDSRDGTVTGLESYEEAIAFASGEDVPGATPQGGEGANAEGAGEAPAAPDNEGTPSDTPSPENLSDEELISLLREAAERLEEQQQPAEESTTP
;
A
#
# COMPACT_ATOMS: atom_id res chain seq x y z
N MET A 1 38.65 59.39 -5.80
CA MET A 1 38.97 58.23 -4.96
C MET A 1 39.46 57.15 -5.92
N SER A 2 40.71 56.70 -5.74
CA SER A 2 41.23 55.68 -6.66
C SER A 2 40.63 54.32 -6.35
N PRO A 3 40.55 53.39 -7.32
CA PRO A 3 40.09 52.03 -7.07
C PRO A 3 40.85 51.31 -5.94
N GLU A 4 42.13 51.64 -5.77
CA GLU A 4 43.00 51.13 -4.70
C GLU A 4 42.59 51.63 -3.30
N ASP A 5 42.17 52.89 -3.18
CA ASP A 5 41.71 53.46 -1.88
C ASP A 5 40.37 52.86 -1.47
N TYR A 6 39.52 52.58 -2.43
CA TYR A 6 38.24 51.86 -2.17
C TYR A 6 38.48 50.44 -1.69
N PHE A 7 39.40 49.74 -2.34
CA PHE A 7 39.74 48.35 -1.99
C PHE A 7 40.38 48.25 -0.58
N LYS A 8 41.28 49.19 -0.23
CA LYS A 8 41.90 49.25 1.09
C LYS A 8 40.87 49.57 2.20
N ARG A 9 39.91 50.44 1.93
CA ARG A 9 38.84 50.73 2.90
C ARG A 9 37.90 49.54 3.05
N LEU A 10 37.53 48.87 1.97
CA LEU A 10 36.67 47.70 2.01
C LEU A 10 37.32 46.53 2.78
N THR A 11 38.62 46.28 2.51
CA THR A 11 39.37 45.22 3.21
C THR A 11 39.57 45.55 4.68
N GLY A 12 39.79 46.80 5.04
CA GLY A 12 39.86 47.28 6.44
C GLY A 12 38.52 47.07 7.17
N TRP A 13 37.43 47.51 6.57
CA TRP A 13 36.09 47.35 7.10
C TRP A 13 35.69 45.88 7.24
N VAL A 14 35.97 45.02 6.26
CA VAL A 14 35.73 43.59 6.34
C VAL A 14 36.51 42.96 7.48
N ARG A 15 37.78 43.33 7.66
CA ARG A 15 38.62 42.79 8.73
C ARG A 15 38.14 43.21 10.14
N GLU A 16 37.68 44.44 10.29
CA GLU A 16 37.12 44.95 11.57
C GLU A 16 35.75 44.33 11.89
N ASN A 17 34.97 43.99 10.88
CA ASN A 17 33.62 43.42 11.04
C ASN A 17 33.56 41.90 10.71
N LEU A 18 34.70 41.23 10.60
CA LEU A 18 34.75 39.82 10.21
C LEU A 18 33.96 38.93 11.16
N LEU A 19 34.05 39.13 12.47
CA LEU A 19 33.34 38.35 13.44
C LEU A 19 31.81 38.58 13.40
N PRO A 20 31.29 39.83 13.47
CA PRO A 20 29.85 40.05 13.34
C PRO A 20 29.28 39.64 11.99
N MET A 21 30.06 39.82 10.87
CA MET A 21 29.64 39.32 9.57
C MET A 21 29.58 37.79 9.52
N ALA A 22 30.58 37.12 10.10
CA ALA A 22 30.56 35.66 10.18
C ALA A 22 29.38 35.13 11.00
N VAL A 23 29.10 35.77 12.14
CA VAL A 23 27.93 35.44 12.98
C VAL A 23 26.63 35.68 12.23
N LEU A 24 26.48 36.84 11.59
CA LEU A 24 25.30 37.13 10.76
C LEU A 24 25.13 36.12 9.63
N LEU A 25 26.21 35.76 8.95
CA LEU A 25 26.19 34.78 7.85
C LEU A 25 25.81 33.38 8.36
N VAL A 26 26.31 32.97 9.52
CA VAL A 26 25.92 31.71 10.17
C VAL A 26 24.43 31.71 10.55
N ILE A 27 23.93 32.83 11.09
CA ILE A 27 22.51 32.97 11.44
C ILE A 27 21.65 32.89 10.17
N VAL A 28 21.94 33.70 9.16
CA VAL A 28 21.16 33.76 7.90
C VAL A 28 21.22 32.42 7.17
N PHE A 29 22.42 31.84 7.07
CA PHE A 29 22.59 30.54 6.42
C PHE A 29 21.95 29.42 7.23
N GLY A 30 22.11 29.42 8.57
CA GLY A 30 21.49 28.44 9.46
C GLY A 30 19.96 28.52 9.44
N THR A 31 19.39 29.73 9.47
CA THR A 31 17.93 29.92 9.34
C THR A 31 17.44 29.49 7.96
N GLY A 32 18.18 29.84 6.91
CA GLY A 32 17.86 29.41 5.54
C GLY A 32 17.91 27.91 5.35
N LEU A 33 18.92 27.24 5.93
CA LEU A 33 19.02 25.78 5.90
C LEU A 33 17.91 25.13 6.72
N TRP A 34 17.57 25.68 7.88
CA TRP A 34 16.47 25.18 8.71
C TRP A 34 15.14 25.29 7.95
N PHE A 35 14.87 26.45 7.32
CA PHE A 35 13.68 26.65 6.52
C PHE A 35 13.63 25.69 5.31
N ALA A 36 14.75 25.48 4.64
CA ALA A 36 14.85 24.60 3.48
C ALA A 36 15.02 23.10 3.86
N SER A 37 15.08 22.77 5.16
CA SER A 37 15.33 21.39 5.61
C SER A 37 14.40 20.34 5.00
N PRO A 38 13.08 20.58 4.81
CA PRO A 38 12.21 19.60 4.18
C PRO A 38 12.58 19.29 2.72
N VAL A 39 13.20 20.23 1.98
CA VAL A 39 13.68 19.97 0.61
C VAL A 39 14.78 18.90 0.58
N PHE A 40 15.61 18.86 1.61
CA PHE A 40 16.70 17.91 1.72
C PHE A 40 16.33 16.66 2.52
N HIS A 41 15.16 16.64 3.14
CA HIS A 41 14.71 15.57 4.01
C HIS A 41 14.77 14.21 3.32
N GLY A 42 14.11 14.05 2.17
CA GLY A 42 14.08 12.78 1.44
C GLY A 42 15.47 12.23 1.12
N PHE A 43 16.44 13.11 0.81
CA PHE A 43 17.82 12.72 0.60
C PHE A 43 18.51 12.31 1.91
N LEU A 44 18.38 13.08 2.96
CA LEU A 44 19.05 12.81 4.23
C LEU A 44 18.43 11.63 4.98
N ILE A 45 17.10 11.46 4.91
CA ILE A 45 16.43 10.33 5.52
C ILE A 45 16.83 9.00 4.85
N SER A 46 17.13 9.00 3.55
CA SER A 46 17.63 7.80 2.87
C SER A 46 19.00 7.34 3.41
N PHE A 47 19.86 8.28 3.83
CA PHE A 47 21.10 7.95 4.55
C PHE A 47 20.81 7.39 5.94
N TYR A 48 19.87 7.97 6.65
CA TYR A 48 19.47 7.48 7.97
C TYR A 48 18.80 6.10 7.88
N ALA A 49 17.91 5.89 6.93
CA ALA A 49 17.27 4.60 6.68
C ALA A 49 18.28 3.49 6.33
N ASN A 50 19.40 3.85 5.69
CA ASN A 50 20.44 2.92 5.25
C ASN A 50 21.79 3.17 5.93
N TRP A 51 21.79 3.68 7.16
CA TRP A 51 23.03 4.12 7.79
C TRP A 51 24.08 2.99 7.97
N SER A 52 23.65 1.76 8.17
CA SER A 52 24.54 0.59 8.25
C SER A 52 25.36 0.41 6.95
N PHE A 53 24.73 0.56 5.80
CA PHE A 53 25.41 0.53 4.50
C PHE A 53 26.44 1.68 4.39
N TRP A 54 26.07 2.90 4.79
CA TRP A 54 26.97 4.05 4.72
C TRP A 54 28.15 3.94 5.69
N VAL A 55 27.95 3.36 6.87
CA VAL A 55 29.03 3.05 7.80
C VAL A 55 30.01 2.06 7.17
N LEU A 56 29.51 1.02 6.49
CA LEU A 56 30.36 0.10 5.75
C LEU A 56 31.15 0.82 4.66
N VAL A 57 30.52 1.68 3.85
CA VAL A 57 31.18 2.48 2.83
C VAL A 57 32.33 3.29 3.43
N LEU A 58 32.07 4.03 4.49
CA LEU A 58 33.07 4.88 5.16
C LEU A 58 34.22 4.04 5.74
N LEU A 59 33.92 2.91 6.37
CA LEU A 59 34.94 2.00 6.93
C LEU A 59 35.90 1.49 5.84
N GLY A 60 35.38 1.08 4.70
CA GLY A 60 36.19 0.63 3.57
C GLY A 60 37.10 1.73 3.03
N ILE A 61 36.56 2.95 2.87
CA ILE A 61 37.35 4.11 2.44
C ILE A 61 38.49 4.38 3.43
N VAL A 62 38.18 4.42 4.73
CA VAL A 62 39.19 4.65 5.78
C VAL A 62 40.30 3.61 5.74
N VAL A 63 39.93 2.32 5.67
CA VAL A 63 40.90 1.21 5.60
C VAL A 63 41.82 1.36 4.38
N VAL A 64 41.24 1.61 3.19
CA VAL A 64 42.01 1.78 1.94
C VAL A 64 42.95 2.99 2.03
N VAL A 65 42.46 4.13 2.53
CA VAL A 65 43.27 5.35 2.70
C VAL A 65 44.43 5.13 3.69
N VAL A 66 44.17 4.48 4.83
CA VAL A 66 45.21 4.16 5.82
C VAL A 66 46.29 3.26 5.23
N LEU A 67 45.91 2.23 4.46
CA LEU A 67 46.85 1.33 3.80
C LEU A 67 47.69 2.05 2.74
N LEU A 68 47.08 2.90 1.93
CA LEU A 68 47.77 3.71 0.94
C LEU A 68 48.76 4.69 1.58
N ASN A 69 48.37 5.37 2.66
CA ASN A 69 49.26 6.28 3.39
C ASN A 69 50.45 5.56 4.05
N ARG A 70 50.27 4.27 4.42
CA ARG A 70 51.37 3.43 4.95
C ARG A 70 52.20 2.78 3.85
N GLY A 71 51.93 3.05 2.57
CA GLY A 71 52.67 2.49 1.45
C GLY A 71 52.25 1.08 1.01
N TYR A 72 51.21 0.50 1.61
CA TYR A 72 50.72 -0.85 1.30
C TYR A 72 49.78 -0.85 0.07
N ARG A 73 50.33 -0.51 -1.12
CA ARG A 73 49.51 -0.34 -2.36
C ARG A 73 48.80 -1.64 -2.80
N ARG A 74 49.50 -2.81 -2.74
CA ARG A 74 48.91 -4.10 -3.14
C ARG A 74 47.78 -4.55 -2.18
N PRO A 75 47.98 -4.59 -0.85
CA PRO A 75 46.90 -4.87 0.09
C PRO A 75 45.72 -3.87 -0.05
N ALA A 76 46.00 -2.60 -0.25
CA ALA A 76 44.93 -1.58 -0.46
C ALA A 76 44.10 -1.89 -1.71
N ALA A 77 44.73 -2.28 -2.82
CA ALA A 77 44.01 -2.64 -4.05
C ALA A 77 43.16 -3.92 -3.87
N VAL A 78 43.69 -4.96 -3.23
CA VAL A 78 42.96 -6.22 -3.00
C VAL A 78 41.77 -5.99 -2.06
N LEU A 79 42.01 -5.33 -0.92
CA LEU A 79 40.94 -5.04 0.04
C LEU A 79 39.93 -4.05 -0.53
N GLY A 80 40.35 -3.03 -1.28
CA GLY A 80 39.44 -2.13 -1.95
C GLY A 80 38.56 -2.83 -2.98
N GLY A 81 39.13 -3.75 -3.77
CA GLY A 81 38.36 -4.57 -4.70
C GLY A 81 37.36 -5.48 -4.01
N ALA A 82 37.77 -6.17 -2.93
CA ALA A 82 36.87 -7.01 -2.12
C ALA A 82 35.74 -6.17 -1.49
N TRP A 83 36.07 -4.95 -1.05
CA TRP A 83 35.07 -4.03 -0.49
C TRP A 83 34.06 -3.56 -1.53
N ILE A 84 34.50 -3.23 -2.73
CA ILE A 84 33.59 -2.88 -3.84
C ILE A 84 32.66 -4.04 -4.16
N LEU A 85 33.16 -5.29 -4.17
CA LEU A 85 32.33 -6.47 -4.36
C LEU A 85 31.31 -6.65 -3.22
N LEU A 86 31.70 -6.38 -1.98
CA LEU A 86 30.79 -6.41 -0.83
C LEU A 86 29.69 -5.34 -0.97
N LEU A 87 30.04 -4.11 -1.35
CA LEU A 87 29.06 -3.06 -1.57
C LEU A 87 28.10 -3.39 -2.72
N PHE A 88 28.62 -4.00 -3.79
CA PHE A 88 27.79 -4.47 -4.90
C PHE A 88 26.84 -5.60 -4.46
N PHE A 89 27.30 -6.50 -3.61
CA PHE A 89 26.45 -7.51 -2.97
C PHE A 89 25.31 -6.85 -2.17
N PHE A 90 25.62 -5.84 -1.34
CA PHE A 90 24.59 -5.11 -0.60
C PHE A 90 23.59 -4.36 -1.50
N LEU A 91 24.07 -3.86 -2.64
CA LEU A 91 23.19 -3.18 -3.60
C LEU A 91 22.16 -4.16 -4.21
N ILE A 92 22.55 -5.41 -4.44
CA ILE A 92 21.67 -6.45 -5.02
C ILE A 92 20.78 -7.08 -3.94
N PHE A 93 21.37 -7.44 -2.81
CA PHE A 93 20.70 -8.26 -1.79
C PHE A 93 20.17 -7.44 -0.60
N GLY A 94 20.45 -6.14 -0.53
CA GLY A 94 20.12 -5.29 0.62
C GLY A 94 18.63 -5.29 0.97
N ALA A 95 17.77 -5.14 -0.02
CA ALA A 95 16.32 -5.18 0.17
C ALA A 95 15.84 -6.56 0.67
N ALA A 96 16.35 -7.65 0.08
CA ALA A 96 16.00 -8.99 0.53
C ALA A 96 16.53 -9.30 1.95
N LEU A 97 17.72 -8.79 2.28
CA LEU A 97 18.25 -8.88 3.65
C LEU A 97 17.40 -8.07 4.65
N GLU A 98 16.89 -6.92 4.24
CA GLU A 98 15.97 -6.11 5.04
C GLU A 98 14.68 -6.88 5.31
N GLN A 99 14.08 -7.50 4.30
CA GLN A 99 12.88 -8.33 4.47
C GLN A 99 13.11 -9.54 5.38
N VAL A 100 14.21 -10.26 5.21
CA VAL A 100 14.60 -11.36 6.13
C VAL A 100 14.71 -10.85 7.56
N ARG A 101 15.38 -9.70 7.76
CA ARG A 101 15.57 -9.15 9.11
C ARG A 101 14.28 -8.56 9.68
N PHE A 102 13.39 -8.07 8.83
CA PHE A 102 12.07 -7.65 9.24
C PHE A 102 11.27 -8.87 9.71
N TYR A 103 11.25 -9.96 8.92
CA TYR A 103 10.62 -11.22 9.31
C TYR A 103 11.19 -11.79 10.63
N ASP A 104 12.52 -11.85 10.77
CA ASP A 104 13.18 -12.30 12.01
C ASP A 104 12.76 -11.47 13.25
N SER A 105 12.29 -10.24 13.05
CA SER A 105 11.84 -9.35 14.11
C SER A 105 10.32 -9.37 14.33
N LEU A 106 9.59 -10.10 13.49
CA LEU A 106 8.15 -10.23 13.57
C LEU A 106 7.81 -11.24 14.66
N GLU A 107 7.27 -10.74 15.77
CA GLU A 107 6.74 -11.58 16.85
C GLU A 107 5.26 -11.78 16.58
N ALA A 108 4.88 -12.88 15.92
CA ALA A 108 3.49 -13.18 15.59
C ALA A 108 2.96 -14.31 16.47
N GLU A 109 1.77 -14.10 17.04
CA GLU A 109 1.07 -15.10 17.82
C GLU A 109 0.25 -16.03 16.91
N ALA A 110 0.30 -17.35 17.16
CA ALA A 110 -0.48 -18.30 16.39
C ALA A 110 -1.95 -18.28 16.85
N LEU A 111 -2.84 -17.99 15.92
CA LEU A 111 -4.29 -18.02 16.16
C LEU A 111 -4.84 -19.44 16.02
N GLN A 112 -5.83 -19.78 16.85
CA GLN A 112 -6.53 -21.07 16.79
C GLN A 112 -7.78 -20.99 15.91
N GLU A 113 -8.33 -19.80 15.74
CA GLU A 113 -9.55 -19.52 14.96
C GLU A 113 -9.37 -18.21 14.19
N ILE A 114 -10.06 -18.08 13.07
CA ILE A 114 -10.10 -16.84 12.29
C ILE A 114 -10.94 -15.82 13.09
N PRO A 115 -10.42 -14.61 13.37
CA PRO A 115 -11.14 -13.57 14.10
C PRO A 115 -12.43 -13.16 13.37
N GLU A 116 -13.55 -13.14 14.09
CA GLU A 116 -14.84 -12.70 13.56
C GLU A 116 -14.83 -11.19 13.29
N THR A 117 -15.41 -10.78 12.15
CA THR A 117 -15.57 -9.37 11.83
C THR A 117 -16.76 -8.76 12.58
N ALA A 118 -16.54 -7.61 13.22
CA ALA A 118 -17.56 -6.86 13.93
C ALA A 118 -17.99 -5.64 13.12
N GLY A 119 -18.77 -5.88 12.06
CA GLY A 119 -19.18 -4.87 11.11
C GLY A 119 -18.48 -5.01 9.77
N VAL A 120 -19.01 -4.34 8.74
CA VAL A 120 -18.47 -4.41 7.39
C VAL A 120 -18.47 -3.03 6.73
N ARG A 121 -17.54 -2.84 5.83
CA ARG A 121 -17.52 -1.71 4.91
C ARG A 121 -18.30 -2.11 3.66
N TYR A 122 -19.55 -1.68 3.59
CA TYR A 122 -20.48 -2.12 2.55
C TYR A 122 -20.10 -1.64 1.16
N LEU A 123 -19.78 -0.34 1.03
CA LEU A 123 -19.40 0.21 -0.27
C LEU A 123 -17.97 -0.17 -0.64
N PRO A 124 -17.68 -0.55 -1.89
CA PRO A 124 -16.33 -0.61 -2.39
C PRO A 124 -15.75 0.81 -2.55
N LEU A 125 -14.42 0.92 -2.46
CA LEU A 125 -13.69 2.18 -2.53
C LEU A 125 -14.06 3.00 -3.77
N GLU A 126 -14.18 2.36 -4.94
CA GLU A 126 -14.50 3.03 -6.20
C GLU A 126 -15.89 3.68 -6.19
N ILE A 127 -16.90 3.01 -5.61
CA ILE A 127 -18.26 3.57 -5.50
C ILE A 127 -18.28 4.72 -4.49
N ALA A 128 -17.61 4.55 -3.36
CA ALA A 128 -17.46 5.60 -2.35
C ALA A 128 -16.76 6.84 -2.93
N ALA A 129 -15.71 6.64 -3.73
CA ALA A 129 -15.01 7.73 -4.42
C ALA A 129 -15.91 8.47 -5.39
N ARG A 130 -16.72 7.75 -6.17
CA ARG A 130 -17.72 8.38 -7.08
C ARG A 130 -18.78 9.16 -6.31
N ALA A 131 -19.29 8.61 -5.19
CA ALA A 131 -20.26 9.30 -4.35
C ALA A 131 -19.69 10.60 -3.77
N ALA A 132 -18.47 10.55 -3.25
CA ALA A 132 -17.75 11.69 -2.73
C ALA A 132 -17.50 12.76 -3.80
N GLN A 133 -17.00 12.38 -4.98
CA GLN A 133 -16.75 13.30 -6.09
C GLN A 133 -18.02 14.01 -6.56
N ASN A 134 -19.15 13.32 -6.60
CA ASN A 134 -20.41 13.89 -7.06
C ASN A 134 -20.99 14.91 -6.07
N ARG A 135 -20.79 14.75 -4.77
CA ARG A 135 -21.42 15.58 -3.73
C ARG A 135 -20.48 16.60 -3.09
N ALA A 136 -19.18 16.29 -2.97
CA ALA A 136 -18.20 17.17 -2.34
C ALA A 136 -17.44 18.06 -3.34
N ASN A 137 -17.86 18.07 -4.61
CA ASN A 137 -17.21 18.86 -5.65
C ASN A 137 -17.57 20.35 -5.51
N GLU A 138 -16.61 21.13 -5.03
CA GLU A 138 -16.71 22.60 -4.92
C GLU A 138 -15.64 23.27 -5.79
N PRO A 139 -15.91 24.49 -6.31
CA PRO A 139 -14.89 25.25 -7.02
C PRO A 139 -13.63 25.44 -6.14
N ARG A 140 -12.46 25.19 -6.68
CA ARG A 140 -11.13 25.29 -6.04
C ARG A 140 -10.80 24.22 -5.02
N VAL A 141 -11.66 23.24 -4.81
CA VAL A 141 -11.43 22.11 -3.91
C VAL A 141 -11.44 20.82 -4.72
N ALA A 142 -10.50 19.93 -4.47
CA ALA A 142 -10.51 18.55 -4.91
C ALA A 142 -10.62 17.64 -3.69
N LEU A 143 -11.05 16.43 -3.90
CA LEU A 143 -10.88 15.37 -2.89
C LEU A 143 -9.48 14.78 -3.02
N GLY A 144 -8.83 14.57 -1.91
CA GLY A 144 -7.66 13.68 -1.83
C GLY A 144 -8.07 12.21 -1.83
N ASP A 145 -7.14 11.35 -1.45
CA ASP A 145 -7.37 9.91 -1.43
C ASP A 145 -8.41 9.55 -0.35
N LEU A 146 -9.28 8.58 -0.68
CA LEU A 146 -10.24 8.05 0.27
C LEU A 146 -9.57 7.02 1.16
N GLU A 147 -9.69 7.26 2.46
CA GLU A 147 -9.17 6.39 3.48
C GLU A 147 -10.32 5.69 4.24
N PRO A 148 -10.17 4.43 4.61
CA PRO A 148 -11.18 3.74 5.39
C PRO A 148 -11.30 4.34 6.79
N LEU A 149 -12.52 4.66 7.22
CA LEU A 149 -12.81 5.06 8.59
C LEU A 149 -12.73 3.86 9.53
N THR A 150 -12.31 4.13 10.73
CA THR A 150 -12.46 3.27 11.91
C THR A 150 -13.64 3.73 12.76
N GLY A 151 -14.11 2.89 13.65
CA GLY A 151 -15.24 3.22 14.51
C GLY A 151 -15.50 2.14 15.55
N GLU A 152 -16.59 2.29 16.30
CA GLU A 152 -16.99 1.29 17.28
C GLU A 152 -17.34 -0.04 16.61
N PRO A 153 -16.98 -1.18 17.24
CA PRO A 153 -17.34 -2.50 16.74
C PRO A 153 -18.85 -2.64 16.52
N GLY A 154 -19.24 -3.22 15.39
CA GLY A 154 -20.66 -3.43 15.02
C GLY A 154 -21.33 -2.25 14.31
N VAL A 155 -20.65 -1.12 14.16
CA VAL A 155 -21.14 0.01 13.37
C VAL A 155 -20.67 -0.13 11.92
N PRO A 156 -21.57 0.00 10.92
CA PRO A 156 -21.15 0.00 9.51
C PRO A 156 -20.18 1.13 9.22
N LEU A 157 -19.07 0.80 8.57
CA LEU A 157 -17.96 1.71 8.36
C LEU A 157 -18.00 2.33 6.96
N GLY A 158 -17.57 3.58 6.88
CA GLY A 158 -17.45 4.35 5.65
C GLY A 158 -16.01 4.69 5.30
N TYR A 159 -15.88 5.82 4.60
CA TYR A 159 -14.59 6.38 4.16
C TYR A 159 -14.51 7.85 4.49
N VAL A 160 -13.29 8.36 4.56
CA VAL A 160 -13.01 9.78 4.72
C VAL A 160 -12.00 10.23 3.67
N ALA A 161 -12.16 11.45 3.15
CA ALA A 161 -11.19 12.05 2.24
C ALA A 161 -10.94 13.51 2.61
N PRO A 162 -9.71 14.00 2.54
CA PRO A 162 -9.43 15.42 2.72
C PRO A 162 -9.97 16.24 1.55
N ARG A 163 -10.44 17.45 1.84
CA ARG A 163 -10.89 18.42 0.86
C ARG A 163 -9.77 19.43 0.61
N VAL A 164 -8.90 19.11 -0.35
CA VAL A 164 -7.65 19.82 -0.61
C VAL A 164 -7.80 20.94 -1.65
N PRO A 165 -6.94 21.98 -1.62
CA PRO A 165 -6.93 23.03 -2.64
C PRO A 165 -6.64 22.47 -4.03
N ASN A 166 -7.47 22.85 -5.04
CA ASN A 166 -7.30 22.43 -6.42
C ASN A 166 -6.90 23.61 -7.30
N GLY A 167 -5.85 23.43 -8.10
CA GLY A 167 -5.32 24.38 -9.06
C GLY A 167 -4.09 25.14 -8.59
N GLY A 168 -3.17 25.44 -9.51
CA GLY A 168 -1.82 25.86 -9.23
C GLY A 168 -1.64 27.14 -8.39
N PHE A 169 -2.64 28.03 -8.33
CA PHE A 169 -2.62 29.20 -7.44
C PHE A 169 -3.32 28.95 -6.12
N ASN A 170 -4.30 28.04 -6.08
CA ASN A 170 -5.08 27.78 -4.88
C ASN A 170 -4.25 27.10 -3.79
N VAL A 171 -3.27 26.27 -4.16
CA VAL A 171 -2.33 25.65 -3.21
C VAL A 171 -1.55 26.66 -2.36
N PHE A 172 -1.45 27.92 -2.79
CA PHE A 172 -0.78 29.01 -2.08
C PHE A 172 -1.72 29.92 -1.30
N THR A 173 -3.02 29.88 -1.58
CA THR A 173 -3.98 30.90 -1.09
C THR A 173 -5.21 30.30 -0.45
N TYR A 174 -5.39 28.99 -0.54
CA TYR A 174 -6.55 28.29 -0.03
C TYR A 174 -6.13 27.21 0.94
N GLN A 175 -6.86 27.06 2.03
CA GLN A 175 -6.60 26.01 3.03
C GLN A 175 -7.33 24.71 2.64
N GLN A 176 -6.90 23.60 3.19
CA GLN A 176 -7.68 22.37 3.20
C GLN A 176 -9.00 22.64 3.93
N GLN A 177 -10.12 22.33 3.27
CA GLN A 177 -11.48 22.68 3.73
C GLN A 177 -12.12 21.57 4.57
N GLY A 178 -11.37 21.03 5.53
CA GLY A 178 -11.83 19.89 6.32
C GLY A 178 -11.81 18.59 5.52
N VAL A 179 -12.78 17.72 5.79
CA VAL A 179 -12.89 16.39 5.19
C VAL A 179 -14.28 16.13 4.64
N ALA A 180 -14.39 15.17 3.73
CA ALA A 180 -15.65 14.57 3.30
C ALA A 180 -15.72 13.14 3.86
N VAL A 181 -16.81 12.83 4.53
CA VAL A 181 -17.11 11.52 5.07
C VAL A 181 -18.16 10.86 4.21
N VAL A 182 -17.89 9.67 3.73
CA VAL A 182 -18.84 8.83 2.98
C VAL A 182 -19.33 7.74 3.91
N SER A 183 -20.62 7.72 4.21
CA SER A 183 -21.23 6.67 5.05
C SER A 183 -21.24 5.32 4.32
N SER A 184 -21.55 4.26 5.04
CA SER A 184 -21.76 2.92 4.48
C SER A 184 -22.88 2.85 3.43
N GLU A 185 -23.83 3.79 3.45
CA GLU A 185 -24.94 3.89 2.50
C GLU A 185 -24.63 4.83 1.31
N GLY A 186 -23.46 5.49 1.30
CA GLY A 186 -23.06 6.43 0.25
C GLY A 186 -23.56 7.86 0.46
N GLU A 187 -24.04 8.17 1.65
CA GLU A 187 -24.31 9.54 2.03
C GLU A 187 -22.99 10.27 2.30
N VAL A 188 -22.89 11.51 1.81
CA VAL A 188 -21.67 12.30 1.94
C VAL A 188 -21.93 13.51 2.82
N GLU A 189 -21.24 13.54 3.94
CA GLU A 189 -21.18 14.67 4.85
C GLU A 189 -19.83 15.39 4.70
N THR A 190 -19.80 16.70 4.89
CA THR A 190 -18.56 17.47 4.81
C THR A 190 -18.34 18.27 6.08
N SER A 191 -17.24 18.02 6.78
CA SER A 191 -16.71 18.96 7.78
C SER A 191 -16.18 20.18 7.02
N ARG A 192 -16.45 21.37 7.56
CA ARG A 192 -16.02 22.65 6.93
C ARG A 192 -14.95 23.37 7.72
N GLU A 193 -14.47 22.78 8.79
CA GLU A 193 -13.39 23.37 9.57
C GLU A 193 -12.08 23.30 8.78
N PRO A 194 -11.50 24.45 8.39
CA PRO A 194 -10.30 24.45 7.58
C PRO A 194 -9.08 24.12 8.44
N PHE A 195 -8.15 23.35 7.87
CA PHE A 195 -6.87 23.06 8.50
C PHE A 195 -5.86 24.18 8.27
N THR A 196 -5.21 24.62 9.33
CA THR A 196 -4.09 25.58 9.25
C THR A 196 -2.88 24.96 8.56
N TYR A 197 -2.57 23.70 8.87
CA TYR A 197 -1.58 22.89 8.17
C TYR A 197 -2.29 21.70 7.55
N GLY A 198 -2.25 21.58 6.21
CA GLY A 198 -3.05 20.59 5.52
C GLY A 198 -2.35 19.98 4.31
N GLU A 199 -3.03 18.97 3.77
CA GLU A 199 -2.63 18.35 2.52
C GLU A 199 -2.92 19.25 1.32
N GLY A 200 -2.18 19.08 0.23
CA GLY A 200 -2.36 19.87 -1.00
C GLY A 200 -2.03 21.35 -0.86
N MET A 201 -1.65 21.83 0.32
CA MET A 201 -1.22 23.20 0.56
C MET A 201 0.26 23.36 0.24
N SER A 202 0.73 24.61 0.03
CA SER A 202 2.09 24.82 -0.41
C SER A 202 3.02 25.29 0.70
N ILE A 203 4.26 24.82 0.63
CA ILE A 203 5.41 25.22 1.44
C ILE A 203 5.09 25.23 2.95
N THR A 204 4.97 26.39 3.57
CA THR A 204 4.87 26.57 5.03
C THR A 204 3.59 26.03 5.64
N ASP A 205 2.53 25.96 4.86
CA ASP A 205 1.21 25.55 5.29
C ASP A 205 0.95 24.05 4.97
N ASN A 206 1.88 23.43 4.23
CA ASN A 206 1.86 21.99 3.96
C ASN A 206 2.17 21.21 5.23
N VAL A 207 1.33 20.26 5.58
CA VAL A 207 1.47 19.46 6.80
C VAL A 207 2.79 18.71 6.84
N ASN A 208 3.20 18.04 5.77
CA ASN A 208 4.47 17.30 5.73
C ASN A 208 5.68 18.21 5.95
N TRP A 209 5.65 19.42 5.33
CA TRP A 209 6.69 20.42 5.56
C TRP A 209 6.79 20.80 7.04
N LYS A 210 5.65 21.04 7.68
CA LYS A 210 5.58 21.44 9.08
C LYS A 210 6.05 20.31 10.00
N LEU A 211 5.57 19.08 9.80
CA LEU A 211 5.93 17.93 10.63
C LEU A 211 7.41 17.54 10.51
N ILE A 212 8.01 17.67 9.31
CA ILE A 212 9.45 17.47 9.12
C ILE A 212 10.26 18.53 9.89
N GLN A 213 9.76 19.76 10.02
CA GLN A 213 10.42 20.77 10.86
C GLN A 213 10.31 20.48 12.35
N GLU A 214 9.19 19.89 12.81
CA GLU A 214 9.02 19.47 14.20
C GLU A 214 9.94 18.28 14.54
N ARG A 215 10.02 17.29 13.64
CA ARG A 215 10.86 16.09 13.83
C ARG A 215 11.51 15.66 12.53
N PHE A 216 12.76 16.05 12.32
CA PHE A 216 13.46 15.86 11.05
C PHE A 216 13.82 14.37 10.76
N TRP A 217 14.26 13.61 11.78
CA TRP A 217 14.78 12.24 11.59
C TRP A 217 13.70 11.17 11.72
N VAL A 218 12.64 11.32 10.93
CA VAL A 218 11.54 10.37 10.82
C VAL A 218 11.09 10.26 9.36
N THR A 219 10.50 9.13 8.97
CA THR A 219 9.73 9.02 7.73
C THR A 219 8.26 9.16 8.11
N LEU A 220 7.55 10.07 7.48
CA LEU A 220 6.11 10.21 7.67
C LEU A 220 5.40 9.14 6.84
N ALA A 221 4.44 8.45 7.45
CA ALA A 221 3.48 7.62 6.76
C ALA A 221 2.35 8.49 6.19
N ASP A 222 1.47 7.89 5.38
CA ASP A 222 0.35 8.61 4.81
C ASP A 222 -0.60 9.12 5.91
N PRO A 223 -1.05 10.38 5.83
CA PRO A 223 -1.98 10.94 6.77
C PRO A 223 -3.36 10.30 6.62
N TYR A 224 -4.06 10.13 7.73
CA TYR A 224 -5.46 9.71 7.74
C TYR A 224 -6.25 10.53 8.78
N TYR A 225 -7.58 10.41 8.77
CA TYR A 225 -8.42 11.27 9.56
C TYR A 225 -9.26 10.47 10.55
N SER A 226 -9.23 10.89 11.81
CA SER A 226 -10.20 10.52 12.83
C SER A 226 -11.29 11.59 12.84
N VAL A 227 -12.54 11.17 12.84
CA VAL A 227 -13.70 12.07 12.80
C VAL A 227 -14.59 11.80 14.00
N GLU A 228 -14.68 12.76 14.90
CA GLU A 228 -15.56 12.70 16.06
C GLU A 228 -16.57 13.85 16.01
N GLY A 229 -17.80 13.54 15.62
CA GLY A 229 -18.84 14.54 15.40
C GLY A 229 -18.54 15.48 14.23
N GLU A 230 -18.39 16.78 14.49
CA GLU A 230 -18.05 17.79 13.47
C GLU A 230 -16.54 18.06 13.39
N GLU A 231 -15.76 17.58 14.33
CA GLU A 231 -14.31 17.79 14.40
C GLU A 231 -13.58 16.65 13.67
N ALA A 232 -12.61 17.01 12.86
CA ALA A 232 -11.72 16.07 12.19
C ALA A 232 -10.29 16.32 12.66
N LEU A 233 -9.62 15.27 13.13
CA LEU A 233 -8.20 15.28 13.48
C LEU A 233 -7.41 14.57 12.37
N MET A 234 -6.29 15.14 11.96
CA MET A 234 -5.38 14.48 11.04
C MET A 234 -4.32 13.72 11.85
N LEU A 235 -4.22 12.43 11.63
CA LEU A 235 -3.26 11.56 12.27
C LEU A 235 -2.17 11.19 11.26
N VAL A 236 -0.91 11.47 11.58
CA VAL A 236 0.23 11.20 10.70
C VAL A 236 1.23 10.33 11.45
N PRO A 237 1.18 9.00 11.27
CA PRO A 237 2.16 8.12 11.88
C PRO A 237 3.56 8.39 11.34
N TYR A 238 4.58 8.12 12.14
CA TYR A 238 5.94 8.26 11.69
C TYR A 238 6.83 7.07 12.08
N LEU A 239 7.75 6.78 11.18
CA LEU A 239 8.68 5.67 11.28
C LEU A 239 10.07 6.16 11.67
N LYS A 240 10.77 5.33 12.45
CA LYS A 240 12.21 5.39 12.68
C LYS A 240 12.85 4.10 12.24
N TYR A 241 14.17 4.07 12.25
CA TYR A 241 14.95 2.93 11.79
C TYR A 241 15.84 2.40 12.90
N ARG A 242 15.84 1.08 13.10
CA ARG A 242 16.72 0.38 14.03
C ARG A 242 17.68 -0.53 13.30
N LEU A 243 18.88 -0.72 13.87
CA LEU A 243 19.85 -1.66 13.32
C LEU A 243 19.36 -3.09 13.56
N SER A 244 19.24 -3.84 12.47
CA SER A 244 19.12 -5.29 12.46
C SER A 244 20.21 -5.84 11.57
N PHE A 245 21.43 -5.96 12.13
CA PHE A 245 22.65 -6.24 11.35
C PHE A 245 22.44 -7.34 10.31
N PRO A 246 22.86 -7.14 9.04
CA PRO A 246 23.70 -6.04 8.52
C PRO A 246 22.92 -4.83 7.97
N VAL A 247 21.61 -4.80 8.04
CA VAL A 247 20.73 -3.78 7.51
C VAL A 247 20.03 -2.98 8.62
N THR A 248 19.23 -2.01 8.26
CA THR A 248 18.30 -1.32 9.15
C THR A 248 16.88 -1.67 8.76
N ILE A 249 15.98 -1.71 9.73
CA ILE A 249 14.55 -1.98 9.53
C ILE A 249 13.71 -0.84 10.10
N PRO A 250 12.61 -0.45 9.42
CA PRO A 250 11.68 0.54 9.93
C PRO A 250 10.85 -0.02 11.09
N TYR A 251 10.42 0.87 11.96
CA TYR A 251 9.43 0.59 13.00
C TYR A 251 8.60 1.82 13.30
N TRP A 252 7.35 1.62 13.69
CA TRP A 252 6.46 2.69 14.12
C TRP A 252 6.95 3.28 15.45
N ALA A 253 7.19 4.58 15.46
CA ALA A 253 7.79 5.26 16.61
C ALA A 253 6.85 6.25 17.31
N GLY A 254 5.74 6.61 16.67
CA GLY A 254 4.73 7.51 17.18
C GLY A 254 3.86 8.08 16.08
N THR A 255 2.99 9.01 16.45
CA THR A 255 2.04 9.65 15.53
C THR A 255 1.91 11.13 15.89
N PHE A 256 1.89 11.98 14.89
CA PHE A 256 1.48 13.37 15.05
C PHE A 256 -0.03 13.47 14.97
N VAL A 257 -0.63 14.19 15.90
CA VAL A 257 -2.04 14.59 15.87
C VAL A 257 -2.09 16.06 15.48
N VAL A 258 -2.65 16.35 14.33
CA VAL A 258 -2.74 17.71 13.79
C VAL A 258 -4.18 18.19 13.88
N HIS A 259 -4.37 19.25 14.66
CA HIS A 259 -5.67 19.89 14.86
C HIS A 259 -5.95 20.91 13.75
N PRO A 260 -7.23 21.20 13.44
CA PRO A 260 -7.60 22.20 12.43
C PRO A 260 -7.02 23.60 12.71
N ASP A 261 -6.94 24.00 13.97
CA ASP A 261 -6.38 25.30 14.40
C ASP A 261 -4.85 25.42 14.26
N GLY A 262 -4.18 24.29 13.95
CA GLY A 262 -2.73 24.21 13.75
C GLY A 262 -1.94 23.77 14.97
N GLU A 263 -2.60 23.38 16.07
CA GLU A 263 -1.94 22.67 17.16
C GLU A 263 -1.45 21.30 16.67
N ILE A 264 -0.24 20.91 17.07
CA ILE A 264 0.37 19.63 16.73
C ILE A 264 0.82 18.95 18.00
N GLU A 265 0.26 17.79 18.28
CA GLU A 265 0.72 16.90 19.34
C GLU A 265 1.68 15.87 18.72
N ASP A 266 2.86 15.69 19.33
CA ASP A 266 3.83 14.66 18.92
C ASP A 266 3.81 13.56 19.99
N LEU A 267 3.04 12.51 19.72
CA LEU A 267 2.82 11.41 20.67
C LEU A 267 3.68 10.21 20.29
N SER A 268 4.42 9.67 21.25
CA SER A 268 5.10 8.38 21.09
C SER A 268 4.10 7.24 20.91
N LYS A 269 4.58 6.08 20.42
CA LYS A 269 3.73 4.88 20.30
C LYS A 269 3.01 4.57 21.60
N GLU A 270 3.72 4.60 22.74
CA GLU A 270 3.16 4.28 24.06
C GLU A 270 2.13 5.32 24.52
N GLU A 271 2.34 6.58 24.21
CA GLU A 271 1.41 7.66 24.58
C GLU A 271 0.12 7.55 23.79
N ILE A 272 0.19 7.41 22.46
CA ILE A 272 -1.02 7.41 21.63
C ILE A 272 -1.83 6.12 21.78
N THR A 273 -1.20 4.94 21.94
CA THR A 273 -1.92 3.68 22.17
C THR A 273 -2.65 3.63 23.51
N ASN A 274 -2.22 4.41 24.50
CA ASN A 274 -2.90 4.50 25.79
C ASN A 274 -3.84 5.71 25.89
N ASP A 275 -3.96 6.52 24.85
CA ASP A 275 -4.85 7.68 24.84
C ASP A 275 -6.29 7.23 24.51
N PRO A 276 -7.26 7.42 25.42
CA PRO A 276 -8.63 6.98 25.21
C PRO A 276 -9.33 7.66 24.01
N ARG A 277 -8.84 8.82 23.54
CA ARG A 277 -9.36 9.50 22.35
C ARG A 277 -9.22 8.63 21.10
N PHE A 278 -8.21 7.73 21.06
CA PHE A 278 -7.86 6.96 19.89
C PHE A 278 -8.07 5.45 20.07
N ALA A 279 -8.85 5.02 21.07
CA ALA A 279 -9.01 3.61 21.43
C ALA A 279 -9.49 2.69 20.29
N ASN A 280 -10.26 3.23 19.34
CA ASN A 280 -10.78 2.48 18.18
C ASN A 280 -10.13 2.90 16.86
N GLU A 281 -9.03 3.68 16.93
CA GLU A 281 -8.37 4.19 15.73
C GLU A 281 -7.26 3.26 15.23
N ARG A 282 -7.07 3.26 13.92
CA ARG A 282 -5.93 2.62 13.27
C ARG A 282 -4.68 3.50 13.46
N LEU A 283 -3.81 3.15 14.36
CA LEU A 283 -2.59 3.89 14.66
C LEU A 283 -1.37 3.29 13.98
N TYR A 284 -1.36 1.95 13.82
CA TYR A 284 -0.28 1.23 13.18
C TYR A 284 -0.32 1.41 11.66
N PRO A 285 0.77 1.91 11.04
CA PRO A 285 0.80 2.23 9.62
C PRO A 285 0.56 1.02 8.72
N GLU A 286 -0.30 1.20 7.71
CA GLU A 286 -0.57 0.18 6.68
C GLU A 286 0.71 -0.29 5.98
N GLU A 287 1.64 0.63 5.67
CA GLU A 287 2.93 0.30 5.06
C GLU A 287 3.73 -0.75 5.85
N LEU A 288 3.67 -0.69 7.19
CA LEU A 288 4.33 -1.68 8.03
C LEU A 288 3.57 -3.00 8.08
N ALA A 289 2.24 -2.98 8.05
CA ALA A 289 1.42 -4.18 7.94
C ALA A 289 1.65 -4.89 6.59
N ARG A 290 1.71 -4.14 5.50
CA ARG A 290 2.06 -4.64 4.16
C ARG A 290 3.48 -5.21 4.16
N LYS A 291 4.45 -4.50 4.71
CA LYS A 291 5.83 -4.96 4.84
C LYS A 291 5.94 -6.24 5.67
N ALA A 292 5.14 -6.38 6.71
CA ALA A 292 5.08 -7.60 7.51
C ALA A 292 4.61 -8.78 6.65
N ALA A 293 3.52 -8.61 5.89
CA ALA A 293 3.00 -9.64 4.99
C ALA A 293 4.01 -10.02 3.90
N GLU A 294 4.62 -9.04 3.23
CA GLU A 294 5.67 -9.28 2.23
C GLU A 294 6.91 -9.99 2.80
N SER A 295 7.24 -9.74 4.07
CA SER A 295 8.41 -10.35 4.70
C SER A 295 8.27 -11.86 4.89
N LEU A 296 7.03 -12.38 4.97
CA LEU A 296 6.74 -13.81 5.05
C LEU A 296 7.26 -14.58 3.82
N THR A 297 7.34 -13.96 2.66
CA THR A 297 7.99 -14.51 1.45
C THR A 297 9.41 -15.01 1.76
N TYR A 298 10.08 -14.39 2.73
CA TYR A 298 11.47 -14.71 3.10
C TYR A 298 11.59 -15.59 4.35
N GLN A 299 10.50 -16.16 4.87
CA GLN A 299 10.51 -17.03 6.06
C GLN A 299 11.52 -18.18 5.96
N ASN A 300 11.73 -18.74 4.76
CA ASN A 300 12.68 -19.80 4.48
C ASN A 300 13.99 -19.27 3.83
N GLY A 301 14.27 -17.97 3.96
CA GLY A 301 15.47 -17.28 3.50
C GLY A 301 15.47 -16.91 2.02
N ILE A 302 16.46 -16.08 1.63
CA ILE A 302 16.56 -15.49 0.29
C ILE A 302 16.65 -16.52 -0.82
N TRP A 303 17.40 -17.60 -0.60
CA TRP A 303 17.57 -18.65 -1.61
C TRP A 303 16.24 -19.34 -1.92
N ASN A 304 15.44 -19.61 -0.88
CA ASN A 304 14.11 -20.19 -1.11
C ASN A 304 13.20 -19.20 -1.85
N ALA A 305 13.13 -17.96 -1.40
CA ALA A 305 12.29 -16.94 -2.00
C ALA A 305 12.58 -16.72 -3.50
N TRP A 306 13.84 -16.78 -3.93
CA TRP A 306 14.24 -16.44 -5.29
C TRP A 306 14.46 -17.63 -6.23
N VAL A 307 14.87 -18.78 -5.70
CA VAL A 307 15.35 -19.91 -6.53
C VAL A 307 14.47 -21.14 -6.40
N THR A 308 14.33 -21.68 -5.19
CA THR A 308 13.58 -22.93 -4.99
C THR A 308 12.08 -22.75 -4.92
N ARG A 309 11.62 -21.59 -4.41
CA ARG A 309 10.22 -21.15 -4.33
C ARG A 309 9.28 -22.21 -3.77
N ARG A 310 9.75 -22.94 -2.75
CA ARG A 310 8.94 -23.96 -2.06
C ARG A 310 8.23 -23.33 -0.87
N ASP A 311 6.91 -23.52 -0.81
CA ASP A 311 6.07 -23.02 0.29
C ASP A 311 6.38 -21.54 0.60
N VAL A 312 6.42 -20.74 -0.46
CA VAL A 312 6.67 -19.30 -0.40
C VAL A 312 5.32 -18.60 -0.40
N PRO A 313 4.96 -17.91 0.71
CA PRO A 313 3.75 -17.09 0.74
C PRO A 313 3.94 -15.81 -0.07
N GLU A 314 2.91 -15.45 -0.81
CA GLU A 314 2.84 -14.19 -1.55
C GLU A 314 1.52 -13.47 -1.24
N VAL A 315 1.60 -12.13 -1.17
CA VAL A 315 0.39 -11.30 -1.12
C VAL A 315 -0.21 -11.29 -2.52
N PRO A 316 -1.47 -11.74 -2.71
CA PRO A 316 -2.07 -11.75 -4.02
C PRO A 316 -2.27 -10.33 -4.57
N ASN A 317 -2.01 -10.16 -5.84
CA ASN A 317 -2.46 -8.99 -6.58
C ASN A 317 -3.93 -9.20 -6.95
N ILE A 318 -4.81 -8.28 -6.55
CA ILE A 318 -6.24 -8.42 -6.73
C ILE A 318 -6.68 -7.67 -7.99
N ASP A 319 -7.36 -8.38 -8.88
CA ASP A 319 -7.88 -7.80 -10.10
C ASP A 319 -9.07 -6.86 -9.85
N ASN A 320 -9.25 -5.87 -10.71
CA ASN A 320 -10.40 -4.96 -10.72
C ASN A 320 -10.67 -4.20 -9.40
N THR A 321 -9.65 -3.86 -8.66
CA THR A 321 -9.77 -3.01 -7.48
C THR A 321 -8.58 -2.07 -7.34
N GLU A 322 -8.84 -0.87 -6.80
CA GLU A 322 -7.80 0.06 -6.37
C GLU A 322 -7.43 -0.16 -4.89
N ASN A 323 -8.24 -0.95 -4.16
CA ASN A 323 -7.99 -1.29 -2.77
C ASN A 323 -7.23 -2.62 -2.70
N GLU A 324 -5.95 -2.55 -2.38
CA GLU A 324 -5.07 -3.70 -2.25
C GLU A 324 -4.95 -4.14 -0.78
N MET A 325 -4.50 -5.38 -0.56
CA MET A 325 -4.17 -5.85 0.80
C MET A 325 -2.95 -5.10 1.37
N PRO A 326 -2.93 -4.85 2.69
CA PRO A 326 -3.84 -5.36 3.73
C PRO A 326 -5.18 -4.61 3.78
N TYR A 327 -6.26 -5.35 4.06
CA TYR A 327 -7.58 -4.76 4.32
C TYR A 327 -7.74 -4.39 5.80
N LEU A 328 -8.28 -3.21 6.06
CA LEU A 328 -8.66 -2.83 7.42
C LEU A 328 -10.00 -3.46 7.80
N LEU A 329 -9.98 -4.40 8.74
CA LEU A 329 -11.16 -5.10 9.23
C LEU A 329 -11.51 -4.65 10.64
N PRO A 330 -12.78 -4.35 10.94
CA PRO A 330 -13.24 -4.22 12.31
C PRO A 330 -13.42 -5.62 12.93
N THR A 331 -12.89 -5.82 14.11
CA THR A 331 -13.14 -7.02 14.91
C THR A 331 -13.69 -6.63 16.27
N SER A 332 -14.18 -7.60 17.05
CA SER A 332 -14.65 -7.33 18.41
C SER A 332 -13.57 -6.82 19.37
N SER A 333 -12.29 -7.07 19.03
CA SER A 333 -11.12 -6.59 19.80
C SER A 333 -10.55 -5.25 19.31
N GLY A 334 -11.06 -4.70 18.20
CA GLY A 334 -10.58 -3.49 17.57
C GLY A 334 -10.29 -3.68 16.07
N PRO A 335 -9.82 -2.63 15.39
CA PRO A 335 -9.46 -2.71 13.97
C PRO A 335 -8.17 -3.53 13.78
N VAL A 336 -8.14 -4.35 12.73
CA VAL A 336 -6.96 -5.14 12.34
C VAL A 336 -6.66 -4.99 10.86
N TRP A 337 -5.39 -4.98 10.50
CA TRP A 337 -4.93 -5.14 9.13
C TRP A 337 -4.89 -6.62 8.78
N PHE A 338 -5.67 -7.02 7.80
CA PHE A 338 -5.79 -8.39 7.33
C PHE A 338 -5.09 -8.58 5.99
N THR A 339 -4.27 -9.62 5.88
CA THR A 339 -3.66 -10.06 4.62
C THR A 339 -3.84 -11.56 4.46
N ALA A 340 -4.53 -11.97 3.39
CA ALA A 340 -4.55 -13.36 2.96
C ALA A 340 -3.29 -13.64 2.11
N LEU A 341 -2.66 -14.79 2.31
CA LEU A 341 -1.44 -15.16 1.62
C LEU A 341 -1.69 -16.43 0.79
N GLU A 342 -1.28 -16.38 -0.46
CA GLU A 342 -1.35 -17.47 -1.42
C GLU A 342 0.03 -18.10 -1.62
N PRO A 343 0.14 -19.39 -1.99
CA PRO A 343 1.42 -19.97 -2.34
C PRO A 343 1.91 -19.40 -3.67
N TYR A 344 3.21 -19.21 -3.79
CA TYR A 344 3.83 -18.77 -5.03
C TYR A 344 3.38 -19.61 -6.24
N GLY A 345 2.90 -18.94 -7.27
CA GLY A 345 2.51 -19.57 -8.53
C GLY A 345 1.04 -19.34 -8.90
N PRO A 346 0.47 -20.15 -9.79
CA PRO A 346 -0.89 -19.93 -10.31
C PRO A 346 -2.01 -20.38 -9.35
N SER A 347 -1.68 -20.77 -8.14
CA SER A 347 -2.68 -21.15 -7.14
C SER A 347 -3.32 -19.89 -6.54
N ASN A 348 -4.63 -19.77 -6.65
CA ASN A 348 -5.41 -18.73 -6.00
C ASN A 348 -6.10 -19.31 -4.74
N ALA A 349 -5.37 -20.07 -3.93
CA ALA A 349 -5.84 -20.65 -2.69
C ALA A 349 -5.08 -20.06 -1.51
N ILE A 350 -5.78 -19.68 -0.46
CA ILE A 350 -5.19 -19.16 0.76
C ILE A 350 -4.80 -20.34 1.65
N TYR A 351 -3.64 -20.27 2.27
CA TYR A 351 -3.21 -21.22 3.28
C TYR A 351 -2.71 -20.55 4.57
N THR A 352 -2.46 -19.24 4.52
CA THR A 352 -2.02 -18.45 5.67
C THR A 352 -2.69 -17.09 5.67
N MET A 353 -3.04 -16.59 6.84
CA MET A 353 -3.58 -15.25 7.02
C MET A 353 -2.77 -14.52 8.08
N LEU A 354 -2.32 -13.32 7.75
CA LEU A 354 -1.64 -12.42 8.68
C LEU A 354 -2.62 -11.36 9.15
N TYR A 355 -2.66 -11.18 10.45
CA TYR A 355 -3.36 -10.09 11.12
C TYR A 355 -2.35 -9.21 11.83
N ALA A 356 -2.47 -7.90 11.66
CA ALA A 356 -1.74 -6.94 12.48
C ALA A 356 -2.78 -6.05 13.18
N ASP A 357 -2.77 -6.02 14.50
CA ASP A 357 -3.61 -5.12 15.27
C ASP A 357 -3.33 -3.67 14.80
N ALA A 358 -4.35 -3.03 14.26
CA ALA A 358 -4.18 -1.71 13.65
C ALA A 358 -4.00 -0.59 14.69
N HIS A 359 -4.25 -0.88 15.96
CA HIS A 359 -4.04 0.05 17.07
C HIS A 359 -2.65 -0.12 17.72
N THR A 360 -2.24 -1.35 18.00
CA THR A 360 -0.99 -1.65 18.74
C THR A 360 0.18 -2.05 17.85
N GLY A 361 -0.10 -2.59 16.64
CA GLY A 361 0.88 -3.18 15.75
C GLY A 361 1.37 -4.57 16.19
N GLU A 362 0.62 -5.27 17.04
CA GLU A 362 0.87 -6.68 17.36
C GLU A 362 0.43 -7.57 16.22
N HIS A 363 1.20 -8.63 15.94
CA HIS A 363 0.92 -9.50 14.80
C HIS A 363 0.41 -10.86 15.26
N SER A 364 -0.49 -11.42 14.47
CA SER A 364 -1.00 -12.78 14.67
C SER A 364 -1.11 -13.50 13.33
N ILE A 365 -0.85 -14.80 13.32
CA ILE A 365 -0.89 -15.64 12.12
C ILE A 365 -1.89 -16.78 12.36
N TYR A 366 -2.76 -16.99 11.38
CA TYR A 366 -3.58 -18.17 11.26
C TYR A 366 -3.08 -19.01 10.09
N GLU A 367 -2.62 -20.23 10.37
CA GLU A 367 -2.20 -21.21 9.37
C GLU A 367 -3.31 -22.25 9.21
N LEU A 368 -3.73 -22.49 7.97
CA LEU A 368 -4.68 -23.54 7.68
C LEU A 368 -4.01 -24.93 7.84
N PRO A 369 -4.78 -25.97 8.23
CA PRO A 369 -4.31 -27.34 8.18
C PRO A 369 -3.77 -27.72 6.79
N GLU A 370 -2.79 -28.64 6.72
CA GLU A 370 -2.10 -28.98 5.46
C GLU A 370 -3.05 -29.46 4.34
N ASP A 371 -4.20 -30.07 4.69
CA ASP A 371 -5.19 -30.59 3.75
C ASP A 371 -6.32 -29.59 3.43
N ASP A 372 -6.35 -28.43 4.10
CA ASP A 372 -7.37 -27.42 3.94
C ASP A 372 -6.81 -26.20 3.19
N ALA A 373 -7.56 -25.72 2.22
CA ALA A 373 -7.26 -24.50 1.49
C ALA A 373 -8.56 -23.70 1.31
N LEU A 374 -8.47 -22.39 1.50
CA LEU A 374 -9.59 -21.49 1.24
C LEU A 374 -9.41 -20.81 -0.13
N LEU A 375 -10.53 -20.48 -0.74
CA LEU A 375 -10.53 -19.74 -2.00
C LEU A 375 -9.96 -18.33 -1.81
N GLY A 376 -9.00 -17.97 -2.64
CA GLY A 376 -8.44 -16.63 -2.65
C GLY A 376 -9.37 -15.59 -3.29
N PRO A 377 -9.08 -14.30 -3.09
CA PRO A 377 -9.94 -13.19 -3.52
C PRO A 377 -10.17 -13.20 -5.04
N ASN A 378 -9.17 -13.49 -5.84
CA ASN A 378 -9.30 -13.49 -7.30
C ASN A 378 -10.23 -14.57 -7.83
N ARG A 379 -10.30 -15.74 -7.18
CA ARG A 379 -11.23 -16.80 -7.58
C ARG A 379 -12.69 -16.44 -7.31
N SER A 380 -12.96 -15.62 -6.31
CA SER A 380 -14.32 -15.22 -5.96
C SER A 380 -15.05 -14.52 -7.12
N PHE A 381 -14.33 -13.74 -7.97
CA PHE A 381 -14.91 -13.14 -9.17
C PHE A 381 -15.50 -14.17 -10.13
N GLY A 382 -14.79 -15.28 -10.31
CA GLY A 382 -15.26 -16.37 -11.19
C GLY A 382 -16.52 -17.04 -10.65
N PHE A 383 -16.60 -17.26 -9.35
CA PHE A 383 -17.80 -17.85 -8.72
C PHE A 383 -19.02 -16.95 -8.86
N VAL A 384 -18.87 -15.64 -8.63
CA VAL A 384 -19.96 -14.66 -8.82
C VAL A 384 -20.40 -14.62 -10.29
N THR A 385 -19.45 -14.59 -11.22
CA THR A 385 -19.78 -14.58 -12.66
C THR A 385 -20.55 -15.83 -13.09
N ASN A 386 -20.17 -16.98 -12.55
CA ASN A 386 -20.84 -18.25 -12.86
C ASN A 386 -22.21 -18.39 -12.19
N ALA A 387 -22.39 -17.83 -11.00
CA ALA A 387 -23.68 -17.83 -10.30
C ALA A 387 -24.73 -16.95 -11.01
N TYR A 388 -24.30 -15.90 -11.71
CA TYR A 388 -25.17 -14.95 -12.42
C TYR A 388 -24.85 -14.89 -13.92
N PRO A 389 -25.03 -15.96 -14.69
CA PRO A 389 -24.66 -16.03 -16.12
C PRO A 389 -25.49 -15.10 -17.01
N ASP A 390 -26.68 -14.70 -16.57
CA ASP A 390 -27.59 -13.81 -17.32
C ASP A 390 -27.15 -12.34 -17.27
N PHE A 391 -26.21 -11.97 -16.41
CA PHE A 391 -25.67 -10.63 -16.34
C PHE A 391 -24.74 -10.37 -17.53
N GLN A 392 -24.81 -9.16 -18.08
CA GLN A 392 -23.92 -8.73 -19.16
C GLN A 392 -22.55 -8.31 -18.58
N TRP A 393 -21.79 -9.30 -18.13
CA TRP A 393 -20.46 -9.07 -17.57
C TRP A 393 -19.53 -8.39 -18.57
N ILE A 394 -18.72 -7.46 -18.06
CA ILE A 394 -17.66 -6.83 -18.87
C ILE A 394 -16.63 -7.90 -19.23
N ARG A 395 -16.38 -8.03 -20.55
CA ARG A 395 -15.37 -8.93 -21.11
C ARG A 395 -14.53 -8.17 -22.12
N THR A 396 -13.23 -8.25 -21.97
CA THR A 396 -12.27 -7.65 -22.91
C THR A 396 -11.90 -8.70 -23.96
N GLY A 397 -12.15 -8.42 -25.23
CA GLY A 397 -11.84 -9.31 -26.35
C GLY A 397 -11.22 -8.54 -27.52
N ALA A 398 -10.87 -9.26 -28.61
CA ALA A 398 -10.26 -8.66 -29.81
C ALA A 398 -11.11 -7.57 -30.48
N GLY A 399 -12.42 -7.48 -30.17
CA GLY A 399 -13.34 -6.45 -30.67
C GLY A 399 -13.55 -5.28 -29.71
N GLY A 400 -12.81 -5.20 -28.62
CA GLY A 400 -12.99 -4.24 -27.53
C GLY A 400 -13.78 -4.82 -26.36
N GLU A 401 -14.14 -3.97 -25.42
CA GLU A 401 -14.95 -4.36 -24.26
C GLU A 401 -16.42 -4.49 -24.62
N THR A 402 -17.05 -5.53 -24.08
CA THR A 402 -18.51 -5.80 -24.19
C THR A 402 -19.09 -5.99 -22.79
N GLY A 403 -20.40 -5.72 -22.64
CA GLY A 403 -21.07 -5.79 -21.34
C GLY A 403 -20.98 -4.47 -20.57
N ASN A 404 -21.65 -4.42 -19.44
CA ASN A 404 -21.70 -3.24 -18.56
C ASN A 404 -21.73 -3.57 -17.07
N VAL A 405 -21.76 -4.86 -16.70
CA VAL A 405 -21.77 -5.32 -15.31
C VAL A 405 -20.36 -5.73 -14.90
N LEU A 406 -19.96 -5.31 -13.74
CA LEU A 406 -18.68 -5.67 -13.11
C LEU A 406 -18.87 -6.03 -11.64
N SER A 407 -18.03 -6.90 -11.14
CA SER A 407 -17.86 -7.13 -9.71
C SER A 407 -16.61 -6.41 -9.22
N LEU A 408 -16.72 -5.78 -8.07
CA LEU A 408 -15.70 -4.95 -7.48
C LEU A 408 -15.27 -5.50 -6.13
N GLU A 409 -14.00 -5.35 -5.82
CA GLU A 409 -13.37 -5.39 -4.52
C GLU A 409 -13.83 -6.56 -3.62
N PRO A 410 -13.14 -7.72 -3.67
CA PRO A 410 -13.44 -8.86 -2.80
C PRO A 410 -12.98 -8.56 -1.37
N ARG A 411 -13.89 -8.03 -0.54
CA ARG A 411 -13.63 -7.68 0.86
C ARG A 411 -13.85 -8.88 1.75
N PRO A 412 -12.94 -9.19 2.69
CA PRO A 412 -13.10 -10.29 3.60
C PRO A 412 -14.16 -9.99 4.67
N VAL A 413 -15.01 -10.96 4.92
CA VAL A 413 -16.00 -10.98 6.00
C VAL A 413 -15.91 -12.32 6.70
N VAL A 414 -15.70 -12.32 8.00
CA VAL A 414 -15.64 -13.53 8.81
C VAL A 414 -16.84 -13.56 9.72
N ARG A 415 -17.62 -14.62 9.61
CA ARG A 415 -18.81 -14.83 10.46
C ARG A 415 -18.87 -16.25 10.99
N THR A 416 -19.50 -16.44 12.13
CA THR A 416 -19.78 -17.77 12.66
C THR A 416 -20.79 -18.49 11.76
N ALA A 417 -20.55 -19.76 11.45
CA ALA A 417 -21.48 -20.57 10.67
C ALA A 417 -22.85 -20.67 11.34
N PRO A 418 -23.97 -20.65 10.56
CA PRO A 418 -25.35 -20.67 11.14
C PRO A 418 -25.65 -21.88 12.02
N GLU A 419 -25.01 -23.01 11.77
CA GLU A 419 -25.20 -24.25 12.53
C GLU A 419 -24.45 -24.30 13.88
N GLY A 420 -23.78 -23.20 14.25
CA GLY A 420 -22.95 -23.11 15.45
C GLY A 420 -21.66 -23.90 15.27
N GLY A 421 -20.56 -23.24 14.97
CA GLY A 421 -19.31 -23.90 14.63
C GLY A 421 -18.16 -22.91 14.47
N GLU A 422 -17.24 -23.25 13.61
CA GLU A 422 -16.07 -22.48 13.29
C GLU A 422 -16.42 -21.18 12.54
N ASN A 423 -15.58 -20.19 12.69
CA ASN A 423 -15.66 -18.95 11.93
C ASN A 423 -15.30 -19.21 10.46
N VAL A 424 -16.09 -18.65 9.55
CA VAL A 424 -15.97 -18.85 8.11
C VAL A 424 -15.62 -17.54 7.43
N LEU A 425 -14.61 -17.57 6.59
CA LEU A 425 -14.26 -16.45 5.71
C LEU A 425 -15.18 -16.45 4.49
N TYR A 426 -15.77 -15.32 4.22
CA TYR A 426 -16.50 -15.00 2.99
C TYR A 426 -15.80 -13.86 2.25
N TRP A 427 -15.82 -13.91 0.93
CA TRP A 427 -15.47 -12.77 0.09
C TRP A 427 -16.74 -12.03 -0.28
N MET A 428 -16.88 -10.80 0.19
CA MET A 428 -17.97 -9.90 -0.15
C MET A 428 -17.59 -9.07 -1.38
N LEU A 429 -18.29 -9.29 -2.50
CA LEU A 429 -18.11 -8.55 -3.74
C LEU A 429 -19.32 -7.66 -4.01
N SER A 430 -19.07 -6.46 -4.50
CA SER A 430 -20.12 -5.56 -4.96
C SER A 430 -20.30 -5.69 -6.47
N VAL A 431 -21.50 -6.08 -6.89
CA VAL A 431 -21.86 -6.15 -8.31
C VAL A 431 -22.60 -4.86 -8.69
N THR A 432 -22.11 -4.19 -9.71
CA THR A 432 -22.64 -2.91 -10.18
C THR A 432 -22.57 -2.79 -11.69
N THR A 433 -23.21 -1.79 -12.26
CA THR A 433 -22.98 -1.40 -13.66
C THR A 433 -21.96 -0.26 -13.72
N ARG A 434 -21.20 -0.19 -14.83
CA ARG A 434 -20.11 0.80 -15.01
C ARG A 434 -20.50 2.23 -14.63
N ASP A 435 -21.74 2.64 -14.94
CA ASP A 435 -22.22 4.00 -14.72
C ASP A 435 -23.12 4.15 -13.48
N SER A 436 -23.32 3.07 -12.71
CA SER A 436 -24.15 3.12 -11.50
C SER A 436 -23.40 3.83 -10.36
N PRO A 437 -24.07 4.71 -9.63
CA PRO A 437 -23.52 5.32 -8.43
C PRO A 437 -23.63 4.41 -7.18
N GLY A 438 -24.21 3.23 -7.30
CA GLY A 438 -24.48 2.32 -6.18
C GLY A 438 -24.24 0.85 -6.50
N VAL A 439 -24.40 0.02 -5.48
CA VAL A 439 -24.33 -1.44 -5.55
C VAL A 439 -25.69 -1.98 -5.98
N ASN A 440 -25.71 -2.85 -7.00
CA ASN A 440 -26.94 -3.48 -7.47
C ASN A 440 -27.21 -4.82 -6.80
N LEU A 441 -26.12 -5.55 -6.45
CA LEU A 441 -26.16 -6.83 -5.77
C LEU A 441 -24.88 -6.96 -4.93
N THR A 442 -24.99 -7.44 -3.71
CA THR A 442 -23.85 -7.84 -2.89
C THR A 442 -23.77 -9.35 -2.89
N ALA A 443 -22.66 -9.90 -3.35
CA ALA A 443 -22.42 -11.33 -3.41
C ALA A 443 -21.42 -11.74 -2.33
N PHE A 444 -21.78 -12.70 -1.51
CA PHE A 444 -20.91 -13.34 -0.53
C PHE A 444 -20.50 -14.71 -1.05
N VAL A 445 -19.22 -14.93 -1.21
CA VAL A 445 -18.63 -16.19 -1.68
C VAL A 445 -18.02 -16.91 -0.48
N ASP A 446 -18.54 -18.06 -0.11
CA ASP A 446 -17.93 -18.90 0.92
C ASP A 446 -16.55 -19.37 0.45
N SER A 447 -15.52 -19.07 1.21
CA SER A 447 -14.15 -19.40 0.81
C SER A 447 -13.82 -20.89 0.85
N ARG A 448 -14.66 -21.73 1.47
CA ARG A 448 -14.46 -23.18 1.59
C ARG A 448 -14.89 -23.93 0.34
N ASP A 449 -16.03 -23.55 -0.26
CA ASP A 449 -16.64 -24.31 -1.35
C ASP A 449 -17.08 -23.48 -2.55
N GLY A 450 -16.96 -22.14 -2.49
CA GLY A 450 -17.34 -21.23 -3.55
C GLY A 450 -18.84 -21.00 -3.68
N THR A 451 -19.65 -21.40 -2.67
CA THR A 451 -21.07 -21.11 -2.64
C THR A 451 -21.30 -19.59 -2.64
N VAL A 452 -22.15 -19.11 -3.55
CA VAL A 452 -22.45 -17.69 -3.68
C VAL A 452 -23.81 -17.37 -3.12
N THR A 453 -23.88 -16.44 -2.18
CA THR A 453 -25.11 -15.86 -1.66
C THR A 453 -25.24 -14.42 -2.13
N GLY A 454 -26.23 -14.13 -2.96
CA GLY A 454 -26.48 -12.78 -3.47
C GLY A 454 -27.63 -12.11 -2.76
N LEU A 455 -27.43 -10.84 -2.38
CA LEU A 455 -28.35 -10.01 -1.62
C LEU A 455 -28.51 -8.68 -2.33
N GLU A 456 -29.75 -8.23 -2.52
CA GLU A 456 -30.07 -7.03 -3.30
C GLU A 456 -30.19 -5.77 -2.44
N SER A 457 -30.44 -5.93 -1.13
CA SER A 457 -30.57 -4.77 -0.22
C SER A 457 -29.36 -4.61 0.71
N TYR A 458 -29.16 -3.38 1.15
CA TYR A 458 -28.14 -3.00 2.13
C TYR A 458 -28.36 -3.73 3.46
N GLU A 459 -29.63 -3.70 3.94
CA GLU A 459 -30.00 -4.28 5.23
C GLU A 459 -29.76 -5.79 5.26
N GLU A 460 -30.12 -6.49 4.17
CA GLU A 460 -29.87 -7.95 4.05
C GLU A 460 -28.37 -8.24 4.05
N ALA A 461 -27.58 -7.46 3.34
CA ALA A 461 -26.14 -7.66 3.27
C ALA A 461 -25.46 -7.43 4.64
N ILE A 462 -25.87 -6.40 5.38
CA ILE A 462 -25.37 -6.14 6.74
C ILE A 462 -25.82 -7.24 7.70
N ALA A 463 -27.08 -7.65 7.66
CA ALA A 463 -27.62 -8.74 8.49
C ALA A 463 -26.84 -10.04 8.23
N PHE A 464 -26.63 -10.41 6.97
CA PHE A 464 -25.83 -11.57 6.61
C PHE A 464 -24.40 -11.48 7.14
N ALA A 465 -23.74 -10.34 6.93
CA ALA A 465 -22.37 -10.13 7.40
C ALA A 465 -22.24 -10.17 8.93
N SER A 466 -23.29 -9.76 9.64
CA SER A 466 -23.38 -9.82 11.13
C SER A 466 -23.76 -11.20 11.67
N GLY A 467 -23.83 -12.23 10.83
CA GLY A 467 -24.14 -13.59 11.25
C GLY A 467 -25.64 -13.91 11.38
N GLU A 468 -26.52 -12.99 10.98
CA GLU A 468 -27.95 -13.22 11.00
C GLU A 468 -28.41 -14.09 9.83
N ASP A 469 -29.46 -14.89 10.04
CA ASP A 469 -30.12 -15.62 8.96
C ASP A 469 -31.00 -14.67 8.15
N VAL A 470 -30.72 -14.55 6.86
CA VAL A 470 -31.50 -13.71 5.95
C VAL A 470 -32.54 -14.56 5.22
N PRO A 471 -33.86 -14.38 5.49
CA PRO A 471 -34.91 -15.10 4.79
C PRO A 471 -34.91 -14.78 3.30
N GLY A 472 -34.72 -15.79 2.46
CA GLY A 472 -34.68 -15.61 1.00
C GLY A 472 -33.27 -15.58 0.38
N ALA A 473 -32.23 -15.51 1.19
CA ALA A 473 -30.87 -15.75 0.75
C ALA A 473 -30.77 -17.19 0.20
N THR A 474 -30.76 -17.32 -1.12
CA THR A 474 -30.65 -18.64 -1.77
C THR A 474 -29.22 -18.84 -2.21
N PRO A 475 -28.46 -19.74 -1.59
CA PRO A 475 -27.11 -20.08 -2.06
C PRO A 475 -27.18 -20.63 -3.48
N GLN A 476 -26.31 -20.14 -4.36
CA GLN A 476 -26.19 -20.58 -5.73
C GLN A 476 -24.80 -21.16 -5.96
N GLY A 477 -24.74 -22.32 -6.56
CA GLY A 477 -23.48 -22.95 -7.00
C GLY A 477 -22.69 -23.55 -5.86
N GLY A 478 -22.24 -24.54 -5.66
CA GLY A 478 -21.48 -25.20 -4.57
C GLY A 478 -21.16 -26.66 -4.88
N GLU A 479 -21.70 -27.19 -5.98
CA GLU A 479 -21.40 -28.55 -6.40
C GLU A 479 -20.27 -28.52 -7.44
N GLY A 480 -19.02 -28.67 -6.99
CA GLY A 480 -17.88 -28.89 -7.89
C GLY A 480 -16.51 -28.43 -7.46
N ALA A 481 -16.36 -27.83 -6.30
CA ALA A 481 -15.03 -27.46 -5.81
C ALA A 481 -14.42 -28.57 -4.93
N ASN A 482 -14.40 -29.81 -5.42
CA ASN A 482 -13.48 -30.79 -4.86
C ASN A 482 -12.06 -30.37 -5.23
N ALA A 483 -11.19 -30.36 -4.24
CA ALA A 483 -9.77 -29.97 -4.29
C ALA A 483 -8.88 -30.82 -5.24
N GLU A 484 -9.43 -31.45 -6.27
CA GLU A 484 -8.72 -32.19 -7.33
C GLU A 484 -8.49 -31.34 -8.58
N GLY A 485 -8.14 -30.08 -8.41
CA GLY A 485 -7.88 -29.16 -9.54
C GLY A 485 -6.85 -28.09 -9.22
N ALA A 486 -5.80 -28.43 -8.50
CA ALA A 486 -4.57 -27.64 -8.51
C ALA A 486 -3.86 -27.87 -9.86
N GLY A 487 -4.34 -27.24 -10.92
CA GLY A 487 -3.75 -27.34 -12.24
C GLY A 487 -4.78 -27.14 -13.37
N GLU A 488 -4.69 -25.98 -13.97
CA GLU A 488 -5.28 -25.51 -15.24
C GLU A 488 -6.34 -24.42 -15.09
N ALA A 489 -5.89 -23.22 -15.46
CA ALA A 489 -6.79 -22.15 -15.84
C ALA A 489 -7.82 -22.65 -16.86
N PRO A 490 -9.09 -22.20 -16.84
CA PRO A 490 -10.07 -22.61 -17.83
C PRO A 490 -9.56 -22.24 -19.21
N ALA A 491 -9.29 -23.27 -20.03
CA ALA A 491 -8.97 -23.11 -21.43
C ALA A 491 -10.09 -22.32 -22.10
N ALA A 492 -9.73 -21.37 -22.91
CA ALA A 492 -10.64 -20.70 -23.83
C ALA A 492 -11.41 -21.74 -24.63
N PRO A 493 -12.69 -21.50 -25.01
CA PRO A 493 -13.51 -22.46 -25.70
C PRO A 493 -12.83 -22.90 -26.97
N ASP A 494 -12.70 -24.22 -27.15
CA ASP A 494 -12.16 -24.88 -28.33
C ASP A 494 -12.86 -24.38 -29.58
N ASN A 495 -12.12 -23.65 -30.38
CA ASN A 495 -12.47 -23.39 -31.75
C ASN A 495 -11.92 -24.58 -32.55
N GLU A 496 -12.80 -25.55 -32.88
CA GLU A 496 -12.44 -26.65 -33.80
C GLU A 496 -12.01 -26.08 -35.14
N GLY A 497 -10.75 -26.17 -35.44
CA GLY A 497 -10.28 -25.94 -36.79
C GLY A 497 -8.82 -25.51 -36.88
N THR A 498 -7.99 -26.48 -37.10
CA THR A 498 -6.62 -26.53 -37.61
C THR A 498 -5.53 -26.82 -36.59
N PRO A 499 -4.76 -27.90 -36.76
CA PRO A 499 -3.60 -28.18 -35.91
C PRO A 499 -2.49 -27.18 -36.23
N SER A 500 -2.20 -26.28 -35.30
CA SER A 500 -0.98 -25.45 -35.33
C SER A 500 0.12 -26.23 -34.63
N ASP A 501 0.98 -26.85 -35.41
CA ASP A 501 2.27 -27.39 -34.98
C ASP A 501 3.19 -26.23 -34.56
N THR A 502 3.04 -25.74 -33.36
CA THR A 502 4.06 -24.88 -32.76
C THR A 502 4.80 -25.70 -31.71
N PRO A 503 6.08 -26.04 -31.92
CA PRO A 503 6.83 -26.84 -30.97
C PRO A 503 7.09 -26.05 -29.68
N SER A 504 7.02 -26.73 -28.54
CA SER A 504 7.40 -26.17 -27.23
C SER A 504 8.85 -25.71 -27.23
N PRO A 505 9.18 -24.60 -26.53
CA PRO A 505 10.53 -24.01 -26.52
C PRO A 505 11.64 -24.94 -26.06
N GLU A 506 11.32 -25.98 -25.30
CA GLU A 506 12.30 -26.94 -24.74
C GLU A 506 12.85 -27.96 -25.80
N ASN A 507 12.27 -28.00 -27.02
CA ASN A 507 12.67 -28.93 -28.06
C ASN A 507 13.21 -28.27 -29.34
N LEU A 508 13.47 -26.97 -29.29
CA LEU A 508 13.99 -26.21 -30.43
C LEU A 508 15.53 -26.27 -30.44
N SER A 509 16.10 -26.49 -31.62
CA SER A 509 17.55 -26.34 -31.82
C SER A 509 17.93 -24.86 -31.77
N ASP A 510 19.20 -24.56 -31.46
CA ASP A 510 19.73 -23.19 -31.40
C ASP A 510 19.47 -22.40 -32.71
N GLU A 511 19.47 -23.07 -33.86
CA GLU A 511 19.19 -22.45 -35.15
C GLU A 511 17.71 -22.07 -35.31
N GLU A 512 16.77 -22.86 -34.81
CA GLU A 512 15.34 -22.58 -34.80
C GLU A 512 14.99 -21.46 -33.83
N LEU A 513 15.64 -21.42 -32.64
CA LEU A 513 15.47 -20.35 -31.69
C LEU A 513 15.95 -18.98 -32.23
N ILE A 514 17.08 -18.97 -32.93
CA ILE A 514 17.61 -17.77 -33.61
C ILE A 514 16.67 -17.28 -34.70
N SER A 515 16.04 -18.21 -35.46
CA SER A 515 15.10 -17.83 -36.50
C SER A 515 13.82 -17.20 -35.95
N LEU A 516 13.29 -17.73 -34.84
CA LEU A 516 12.12 -17.18 -34.13
C LEU A 516 12.40 -15.82 -33.52
N LEU A 517 13.58 -15.63 -32.92
CA LEU A 517 13.98 -14.35 -32.39
C LEU A 517 14.14 -13.26 -33.48
N ARG A 518 14.61 -13.64 -34.64
CA ARG A 518 14.73 -12.74 -35.80
C ARG A 518 13.35 -12.34 -36.33
N GLU A 519 12.43 -13.29 -36.47
CA GLU A 519 11.05 -13.01 -36.89
C GLU A 519 10.30 -12.12 -35.89
N ALA A 520 10.52 -12.33 -34.60
CA ALA A 520 9.95 -11.48 -33.55
C ALA A 520 10.52 -10.05 -33.59
N ALA A 521 11.80 -9.90 -33.86
CA ALA A 521 12.43 -8.59 -34.02
C ALA A 521 11.91 -7.83 -35.24
N GLU A 522 11.72 -8.51 -36.39
CA GLU A 522 11.16 -7.90 -37.60
C GLU A 522 9.71 -7.43 -37.37
N ARG A 523 8.88 -8.21 -36.68
CA ARG A 523 7.51 -7.79 -36.30
C ARG A 523 7.46 -6.59 -35.35
N LEU A 524 8.42 -6.47 -34.45
CA LEU A 524 8.56 -5.31 -33.58
C LEU A 524 8.99 -4.05 -34.33
N GLU A 525 9.85 -4.19 -35.34
CA GLU A 525 10.25 -3.07 -36.20
C GLU A 525 9.07 -2.60 -37.10
N GLU A 526 8.25 -3.51 -37.60
CA GLU A 526 7.04 -3.17 -38.37
C GLU A 526 6.00 -2.42 -37.50
N GLN A 527 5.87 -2.76 -36.21
CA GLN A 527 4.95 -2.07 -35.30
C GLN A 527 5.44 -0.68 -34.87
N GLN A 528 6.73 -0.38 -35.02
CA GLN A 528 7.32 0.91 -34.68
C GLN A 528 7.38 1.90 -35.84
N GLN A 529 6.96 1.54 -37.05
CA GLN A 529 6.84 2.49 -38.16
C GLN A 529 5.61 3.38 -37.95
N PRO A 530 5.76 4.70 -37.84
CA PRO A 530 4.62 5.61 -37.74
C PRO A 530 3.83 5.56 -39.04
N ALA A 531 2.51 5.45 -38.94
CA ALA A 531 1.59 5.53 -40.06
C ALA A 531 1.81 6.88 -40.78
N GLU A 532 2.30 6.83 -42.02
CA GLU A 532 2.37 8.00 -42.88
C GLU A 532 0.94 8.55 -43.11
N GLU A 533 0.71 9.77 -42.66
CA GLU A 533 -0.47 10.56 -42.99
C GLU A 533 -0.65 10.64 -44.51
N SER A 534 -1.65 9.96 -45.06
CA SER A 534 -2.10 10.18 -46.42
C SER A 534 -2.91 11.50 -46.48
N THR A 535 -2.22 12.58 -46.70
CA THR A 535 -2.84 13.81 -47.23
C THR A 535 -3.04 13.62 -48.73
N THR A 536 -4.27 13.48 -49.17
CA THR A 536 -4.66 13.66 -50.58
C THR A 536 -5.59 14.88 -50.71
N PRO A 537 -5.50 15.68 -51.78
CA PRO A 537 -5.85 17.09 -51.91
C PRO A 537 -7.33 17.42 -51.94
#